data_67a17d0bbfcce0f3043845b0043906b3
#
_entry.id   67a17d0bbfcce0f3043845b0043906b3
#
_cell.length_a   1.000
_cell.length_b   1.000
_cell.length_c   1.000
_cell.angle_alpha   90.00
_cell.angle_beta   90.00
_cell.angle_gamma   90.00
#
_symmetry.space_group_name_H-M   'P 1'
#
loop_
_entity.id
_entity.type
_entity.pdbx_description
1 polymer ?
#
loop_
_entity_poly.entity_id
_entity_poly.type
_entity_poly.pdbx_seq_one_letter_code
_entity_poly.pdbx_strand_id
1 'polypeptide(L)'
;MDTDVVVESGHYGRLVVARLKPNEDLIESLENKCLEHGIGRAIIRGVVGSLIDASLERGYGNTTCEQPISGPGVEILSVFGEIDLRDRGSPNTVLSGVVADTKGQMFAGRFRRGANLSFITIEASLQEWISD
;
A
#
# COMPACT_ATOMS: atom_id res chain seq x y z
N MET A 1 15.15 29.53 -3.37
CA MET A 1 15.01 28.10 -3.01
C MET A 1 13.86 27.51 -3.82
N ASP A 2 14.11 26.39 -4.46
CA ASP A 2 13.08 25.68 -5.17
C ASP A 2 12.21 24.90 -4.17
N THR A 3 10.90 25.21 -4.13
CA THR A 3 9.95 24.54 -3.24
C THR A 3 9.21 23.37 -3.92
N ASP A 4 9.48 23.15 -5.19
CA ASP A 4 8.81 22.10 -5.98
C ASP A 4 9.56 20.76 -5.94
N VAL A 5 10.73 20.75 -5.34
CA VAL A 5 11.58 19.56 -5.26
C VAL A 5 12.08 19.37 -3.84
N VAL A 6 11.95 18.13 -3.36
CA VAL A 6 12.59 17.70 -2.11
C VAL A 6 13.67 16.71 -2.50
N VAL A 7 14.92 17.01 -2.11
CA VAL A 7 16.06 16.12 -2.35
C VAL A 7 16.45 15.49 -1.02
N GLU A 8 16.45 14.18 -0.98
CA GLU A 8 16.84 13.43 0.22
C GLU A 8 18.15 12.70 -0.03
N SER A 9 19.04 12.79 0.93
CA SER A 9 20.28 12.02 0.95
C SER A 9 20.10 10.78 1.80
N GLY A 10 20.53 9.65 1.29
CA GLY A 10 20.39 8.38 1.96
C GLY A 10 20.76 7.23 1.05
N HIS A 11 20.30 6.07 1.41
CA HIS A 11 20.56 4.87 0.61
C HIS A 11 19.44 3.85 0.81
N TYR A 12 19.31 2.94 -0.12
CA TYR A 12 18.42 1.81 0.02
C TYR A 12 19.05 0.79 0.97
N GLY A 13 18.25 0.31 1.91
CA GLY A 13 18.65 -0.72 2.84
C GLY A 13 18.16 -2.10 2.41
N ARG A 14 17.47 -2.77 3.33
CA ARG A 14 17.04 -4.15 3.11
C ARG A 14 15.90 -4.23 2.10
N LEU A 15 15.89 -5.30 1.32
CA LEU A 15 14.71 -5.70 0.55
C LEU A 15 13.85 -6.58 1.45
N VAL A 16 12.59 -6.21 1.59
CA VAL A 16 11.61 -6.99 2.36
C VAL A 16 10.66 -7.65 1.39
N VAL A 17 10.53 -8.97 1.47
CA VAL A 17 9.52 -9.71 0.74
C VAL A 17 8.50 -10.21 1.76
N ALA A 18 7.33 -9.63 1.74
CA ALA A 18 6.29 -9.90 2.72
C ALA A 18 5.15 -10.70 2.11
N ARG A 19 4.64 -11.66 2.86
CA ARG A 19 3.47 -12.43 2.49
C ARG A 19 2.35 -12.18 3.49
N LEU A 20 1.20 -11.76 2.99
CA LEU A 20 0.00 -11.57 3.78
C LEU A 20 -0.86 -12.83 3.68
N LYS A 21 -1.38 -13.24 4.83
CA LYS A 21 -2.31 -14.36 4.94
C LYS A 21 -3.74 -13.90 4.68
N PRO A 22 -4.69 -14.85 4.47
CA PRO A 22 -6.09 -14.47 4.33
C PRO A 22 -6.59 -13.57 5.46
N ASN A 23 -7.42 -12.62 5.13
CA ASN A 23 -8.05 -11.65 6.04
C ASN A 23 -7.12 -10.57 6.62
N GLU A 24 -5.87 -10.52 6.23
CA GLU A 24 -4.97 -9.43 6.64
C GLU A 24 -5.14 -8.24 5.71
N ASP A 25 -5.23 -7.03 6.29
CA ASP A 25 -5.36 -5.80 5.52
C ASP A 25 -4.06 -5.41 4.85
N LEU A 26 -4.14 -4.94 3.61
CA LEU A 26 -2.96 -4.57 2.82
C LEU A 26 -2.09 -3.54 3.53
N ILE A 27 -2.65 -2.42 3.94
CA ILE A 27 -1.87 -1.32 4.56
C ILE A 27 -1.40 -1.71 5.96
N GLU A 28 -2.33 -2.14 6.80
CA GLU A 28 -2.02 -2.42 8.21
C GLU A 28 -0.98 -3.54 8.34
N SER A 29 -1.10 -4.58 7.53
CA SER A 29 -0.17 -5.71 7.58
C SER A 29 1.23 -5.34 7.11
N LEU A 30 1.35 -4.55 6.04
CA LEU A 30 2.66 -4.09 5.58
C LEU A 30 3.31 -3.14 6.58
N GLU A 31 2.53 -2.26 7.21
CA GLU A 31 3.04 -1.41 8.28
C GLU A 31 3.54 -2.23 9.47
N ASN A 32 2.77 -3.23 9.88
CA ASN A 32 3.17 -4.10 11.00
C ASN A 32 4.47 -4.85 10.70
N LYS A 33 4.64 -5.35 9.49
CA LYS A 33 5.88 -6.02 9.10
C LYS A 33 7.07 -5.07 9.11
N CYS A 34 6.88 -3.83 8.69
CA CYS A 34 7.93 -2.82 8.80
C CYS A 34 8.27 -2.53 10.27
N LEU A 35 7.27 -2.37 11.13
CA LEU A 35 7.48 -2.15 12.56
C LEU A 35 8.24 -3.29 13.21
N GLU A 36 7.88 -4.54 12.91
CA GLU A 36 8.54 -5.73 13.46
C GLU A 36 10.03 -5.77 13.12
N HIS A 37 10.43 -5.20 12.01
CA HIS A 37 11.81 -5.22 11.53
C HIS A 37 12.53 -3.89 11.70
N GLY A 38 11.92 -2.93 12.41
CA GLY A 38 12.55 -1.64 12.68
C GLY A 38 12.69 -0.77 11.44
N ILE A 39 11.82 -0.92 10.45
CA ILE A 39 11.85 -0.15 9.22
C ILE A 39 10.90 1.04 9.37
N GLY A 40 11.45 2.25 9.26
CA GLY A 40 10.67 3.48 9.38
C GLY A 40 10.08 3.96 8.08
N ARG A 41 10.67 3.59 6.95
CA ARG A 41 10.19 3.98 5.62
C ARG A 41 10.57 2.92 4.59
N ALA A 42 9.62 2.56 3.74
CA ALA A 42 9.85 1.60 2.68
C ALA A 42 9.03 1.98 1.45
N ILE A 43 9.65 1.82 0.29
CA ILE A 43 9.02 2.09 -1.00
C ILE A 43 8.50 0.77 -1.57
N ILE A 44 7.27 0.78 -2.08
CA ILE A 44 6.69 -0.39 -2.73
C ILE A 44 7.41 -0.64 -4.05
N ARG A 45 7.88 -1.87 -4.25
CA ARG A 45 8.50 -2.31 -5.51
C ARG A 45 7.57 -3.17 -6.34
N GLY A 46 6.66 -3.87 -5.71
CA GLY A 46 5.66 -4.66 -6.41
C GLY A 46 4.74 -5.39 -5.44
N VAL A 47 3.53 -5.65 -5.89
CA VAL A 47 2.55 -6.42 -5.11
C VAL A 47 1.80 -7.33 -6.06
N VAL A 48 1.65 -8.59 -5.67
CA VAL A 48 0.88 -9.60 -6.41
C VAL A 48 -0.08 -10.25 -5.43
N GLY A 49 -1.30 -10.46 -5.87
CA GLY A 49 -2.28 -11.18 -5.07
C GLY A 49 -3.70 -10.73 -5.30
N SER A 50 -4.59 -11.18 -4.43
CA SER A 50 -6.01 -10.91 -4.54
C SER A 50 -6.63 -10.52 -3.20
N LEU A 51 -7.69 -9.74 -3.30
CA LEU A 51 -8.46 -9.24 -2.18
C LEU A 51 -9.81 -9.94 -2.12
N ILE A 52 -10.40 -10.04 -0.94
CA ILE A 52 -11.79 -10.49 -0.79
C ILE A 52 -12.69 -9.49 -1.51
N ASP A 53 -12.66 -8.25 -1.05
CA ASP A 53 -13.25 -7.09 -1.69
C ASP A 53 -12.20 -6.00 -1.69
N ALA A 54 -12.32 -5.03 -2.57
CA ALA A 54 -11.47 -3.85 -2.54
C ALA A 54 -12.29 -2.62 -2.19
N SER A 55 -11.63 -1.64 -1.60
CA SER A 55 -12.20 -0.32 -1.41
C SER A 55 -11.13 0.72 -1.69
N LEU A 56 -11.37 1.49 -2.73
CA LEU A 56 -10.47 2.54 -3.18
C LEU A 56 -11.11 3.90 -2.94
N GLU A 57 -10.28 4.93 -2.88
CA GLU A 57 -10.79 6.29 -2.78
C GLU A 57 -10.05 7.21 -3.74
N ARG A 58 -10.75 8.26 -4.16
CA ARG A 58 -10.24 9.32 -5.03
C ARG A 58 -10.64 10.66 -4.46
N GLY A 59 -9.93 11.72 -4.85
CA GLY A 59 -10.19 13.05 -4.35
C GLY A 59 -9.53 13.31 -3.01
N TYR A 60 -9.75 14.50 -2.46
CA TYR A 60 -9.14 14.96 -1.23
C TYR A 60 -10.14 15.76 -0.40
N GLY A 61 -10.01 15.67 0.92
CA GLY A 61 -10.87 16.43 1.83
C GLY A 61 -12.34 16.14 1.60
N ASN A 62 -13.15 17.19 1.42
CA ASN A 62 -14.60 17.06 1.25
C ASN A 62 -15.00 16.46 -0.11
N THR A 63 -14.07 16.32 -1.05
CA THR A 63 -14.34 15.74 -2.36
C THR A 63 -13.95 14.27 -2.45
N THR A 64 -13.56 13.65 -1.35
CA THR A 64 -13.18 12.23 -1.32
C THR A 64 -14.38 11.36 -1.65
N CYS A 65 -14.20 10.50 -2.66
CA CYS A 65 -15.18 9.48 -3.07
C CYS A 65 -14.64 8.11 -2.80
N GLU A 66 -15.42 7.28 -2.11
CA GLU A 66 -15.12 5.87 -1.91
C GLU A 66 -15.72 5.04 -3.03
N GLN A 67 -14.97 4.05 -3.45
CA GLN A 67 -15.45 3.10 -4.45
C GLN A 67 -15.23 1.68 -3.94
N PRO A 68 -16.28 0.98 -3.51
CA PRO A 68 -16.21 -0.43 -3.19
C PRO A 68 -16.21 -1.28 -4.46
N ILE A 69 -15.40 -2.31 -4.46
CA ILE A 69 -15.32 -3.28 -5.56
C ILE A 69 -15.57 -4.66 -4.97
N SER A 70 -16.64 -5.29 -5.40
CA SER A 70 -17.06 -6.58 -4.84
C SER A 70 -16.26 -7.74 -5.42
N GLY A 71 -15.89 -8.66 -4.52
CA GLY A 71 -15.26 -9.93 -4.84
C GLY A 71 -16.18 -11.10 -4.52
N PRO A 72 -15.63 -12.22 -4.02
CA PRO A 72 -14.22 -12.41 -3.70
C PRO A 72 -13.34 -12.60 -4.92
N GLY A 73 -12.04 -12.31 -4.75
CA GLY A 73 -11.07 -12.49 -5.80
C GLY A 73 -10.82 -11.25 -6.65
N VAL A 74 -10.85 -10.06 -6.02
CA VAL A 74 -10.42 -8.83 -6.69
C VAL A 74 -8.91 -8.87 -6.83
N GLU A 75 -8.42 -8.85 -8.06
CA GLU A 75 -7.00 -9.01 -8.35
C GLU A 75 -6.26 -7.68 -8.28
N ILE A 76 -5.13 -7.67 -7.58
CA ILE A 76 -4.24 -6.51 -7.55
C ILE A 76 -3.38 -6.54 -8.80
N LEU A 77 -3.46 -5.49 -9.62
CA LEU A 77 -2.68 -5.37 -10.85
C LEU A 77 -1.44 -4.51 -10.65
N SER A 78 -1.53 -3.50 -9.79
CA SER A 78 -0.42 -2.58 -9.53
C SER A 78 -0.63 -1.91 -8.20
N VAL A 79 0.44 -1.72 -7.44
CA VAL A 79 0.46 -0.88 -6.24
C VAL A 79 1.73 -0.04 -6.28
N PHE A 80 1.60 1.24 -5.99
CA PHE A 80 2.72 2.16 -5.86
C PHE A 80 2.51 3.08 -4.66
N GLY A 81 3.60 3.61 -4.17
CA GLY A 81 3.60 4.46 -2.99
C GLY A 81 4.63 3.99 -1.98
N GLU A 82 4.42 4.38 -0.74
CA GLU A 82 5.36 4.05 0.32
C GLU A 82 4.69 3.83 1.67
N ILE A 83 5.35 3.03 2.49
CA ILE A 83 5.05 2.89 3.91
C ILE A 83 5.90 3.92 4.63
N ASP A 84 5.30 4.80 5.40
CA ASP A 84 6.00 5.82 6.14
C ASP A 84 5.54 5.84 7.60
N LEU A 85 6.41 5.39 8.48
CA LEU A 85 6.14 5.22 9.91
C LEU A 85 7.02 6.13 10.77
N ARG A 86 7.64 7.15 10.16
CA ARG A 86 8.57 8.04 10.87
C ARG A 86 7.87 8.91 11.90
N ASP A 87 6.60 9.24 11.66
CA ASP A 87 5.75 9.88 12.65
C ASP A 87 4.95 8.79 13.38
N ARG A 88 5.37 8.46 14.60
CA ARG A 88 4.79 7.36 15.37
C ARG A 88 3.31 7.57 15.72
N GLY A 89 2.88 8.81 15.87
CA GLY A 89 1.50 9.12 16.23
C GLY A 89 0.55 9.11 15.05
N SER A 90 1.08 9.22 13.84
CA SER A 90 0.30 9.37 12.62
C SER A 90 1.07 8.82 11.41
N PRO A 91 0.98 7.52 11.14
CA PRO A 91 1.61 6.96 9.95
C PRO A 91 1.15 7.70 8.69
N ASN A 92 2.09 8.00 7.82
CA ASN A 92 1.84 8.74 6.58
C ASN A 92 1.96 7.80 5.37
N THR A 93 1.37 6.62 5.48
CA THR A 93 1.36 5.62 4.42
C THR A 93 0.29 5.94 3.40
N VAL A 94 0.69 6.04 2.14
CA VAL A 94 -0.24 6.20 1.02
C VAL A 94 0.11 5.18 -0.04
N LEU A 95 -0.81 4.28 -0.32
CA LEU A 95 -0.70 3.29 -1.38
C LEU A 95 -1.82 3.48 -2.38
N SER A 96 -1.45 3.66 -3.62
CA SER A 96 -2.37 3.78 -4.75
C SER A 96 -2.16 2.61 -5.69
N GLY A 97 -3.17 2.29 -6.46
CA GLY A 97 -3.00 1.21 -7.43
C GLY A 97 -4.21 0.97 -8.29
N VAL A 98 -4.16 -0.17 -8.96
CA VAL A 98 -5.18 -0.63 -9.89
C VAL A 98 -5.56 -2.04 -9.51
N VAL A 99 -6.86 -2.30 -9.48
CA VAL A 99 -7.42 -3.64 -9.24
C VAL A 99 -8.36 -4.01 -10.38
N ALA A 100 -8.55 -5.31 -10.58
CA ALA A 100 -9.55 -5.83 -11.51
C ALA A 100 -10.58 -6.64 -10.73
N ASP A 101 -11.86 -6.42 -11.01
CA ASP A 101 -12.92 -7.23 -10.42
C ASP A 101 -13.02 -8.59 -11.12
N THR A 102 -13.98 -9.41 -10.67
CA THR A 102 -14.16 -10.76 -11.22
C THR A 102 -14.67 -10.78 -12.68
N LYS A 103 -15.08 -9.63 -13.19
CA LYS A 103 -15.52 -9.46 -14.59
C LYS A 103 -14.44 -8.84 -15.46
N GLY A 104 -13.27 -8.56 -14.90
CA GLY A 104 -12.16 -7.92 -15.61
C GLY A 104 -12.27 -6.41 -15.73
N GLN A 105 -13.21 -5.78 -15.05
CA GLN A 105 -13.28 -4.32 -14.98
C GLN A 105 -12.19 -3.79 -14.06
N MET A 106 -11.50 -2.74 -14.50
CA MET A 106 -10.39 -2.16 -13.76
C MET A 106 -10.80 -0.88 -13.03
N PHE A 107 -10.29 -0.75 -11.82
CA PHE A 107 -10.53 0.42 -10.96
C PHE A 107 -9.22 0.90 -10.38
N ALA A 108 -9.05 2.22 -10.32
CA ALA A 108 -7.85 2.83 -9.80
C ALA A 108 -8.17 3.81 -8.68
N GLY A 109 -7.25 3.92 -7.72
CA GLY A 109 -7.39 4.86 -6.61
C GLY A 109 -6.42 4.53 -5.48
N ARG A 110 -6.60 5.23 -4.35
CA ARG A 110 -5.85 4.94 -3.13
C ARG A 110 -6.54 3.82 -2.37
N PHE A 111 -5.77 2.88 -1.87
CA PHE A 111 -6.31 1.82 -1.03
C PHE A 111 -6.69 2.40 0.33
N ARG A 112 -7.90 2.06 0.79
CA ARG A 112 -8.39 2.51 2.10
C ARG A 112 -7.88 1.56 3.17
N ARG A 113 -7.38 2.14 4.26
CA ARG A 113 -6.93 1.38 5.43
C ARG A 113 -8.07 0.55 6.01
N GLY A 114 -7.79 -0.73 6.31
CA GLY A 114 -8.74 -1.63 6.96
C GLY A 114 -9.81 -2.22 6.04
N ALA A 115 -9.81 -1.85 4.76
CA ALA A 115 -10.89 -2.19 3.85
C ALA A 115 -10.44 -3.03 2.64
N ASN A 116 -9.18 -3.50 2.65
CA ASN A 116 -8.61 -4.28 1.54
C ASN A 116 -7.94 -5.53 2.10
N LEU A 117 -8.77 -6.53 2.41
CA LEU A 117 -8.31 -7.77 3.06
C LEU A 117 -7.86 -8.79 2.04
N SER A 118 -6.74 -9.42 2.33
CA SER A 118 -6.21 -10.50 1.50
C SER A 118 -7.20 -11.66 1.39
N PHE A 119 -7.40 -12.18 0.19
CA PHE A 119 -8.28 -13.32 -0.05
C PHE A 119 -7.52 -14.64 0.13
N ILE A 120 -6.62 -14.96 -0.79
CA ILE A 120 -5.78 -16.15 -0.68
C ILE A 120 -4.43 -15.78 -0.07
N THR A 121 -3.71 -14.93 -0.77
CA THR A 121 -2.42 -14.42 -0.33
C THR A 121 -2.12 -13.14 -1.08
N ILE A 122 -1.29 -12.29 -0.48
CA ILE A 122 -0.67 -11.14 -1.14
C ILE A 122 0.83 -11.24 -0.88
N GLU A 123 1.62 -11.08 -1.92
CA GLU A 123 3.07 -10.99 -1.81
C GLU A 123 3.51 -9.59 -2.22
N ALA A 124 4.27 -8.94 -1.36
CA ALA A 124 4.73 -7.58 -1.58
C ALA A 124 6.25 -7.49 -1.42
N SER A 125 6.87 -6.75 -2.32
CA SER A 125 8.29 -6.41 -2.23
C SER A 125 8.42 -4.95 -1.84
N LEU A 126 9.17 -4.69 -0.76
CA LEU A 126 9.37 -3.38 -0.17
C LEU A 126 10.86 -3.09 -0.10
N GLN A 127 11.25 -1.89 -0.47
CA GLN A 127 12.64 -1.45 -0.39
C GLN A 127 12.78 -0.43 0.73
N GLU A 128 13.54 -0.77 1.75
CA GLU A 128 13.83 0.14 2.87
C GLU A 128 14.60 1.36 2.38
N TRP A 129 14.18 2.54 2.82
CA TRP A 129 14.93 3.78 2.62
C TRP A 129 15.51 4.24 3.96
N ILE A 130 16.81 4.50 3.97
CA ILE A 130 17.54 4.94 5.16
C ILE A 130 18.08 6.33 4.87
N SER A 131 17.59 7.33 5.62
CA SER A 131 18.06 8.70 5.52
C SER A 131 19.39 8.90 6.22
N ASP A 132 20.22 9.74 5.65
CA ASP A 132 21.50 10.13 6.28
C ASP A 132 21.27 10.96 7.56
#